data_45ecfb1df0605c49d028a7f45ca0e14c
#
_entry.id   45ecfb1df0605c49d028a7f45ca0e14c
#
_cell.length_a   1.000
_cell.length_b   1.000
_cell.length_c   1.000
_cell.angle_alpha   90.00
_cell.angle_beta   90.00
_cell.angle_gamma   90.00
#
_symmetry.space_group_name_H-M   'P 1'
#
loop_
_entity.id
_entity.type
_entity.pdbx_description
1 polymer ?
#
loop_
_entity_poly.entity_id
_entity_poly.type
_entity_poly.pdbx_seq_one_letter_code
_entity_poly.pdbx_strand_id
1 'polypeptide(L)'
;MSEEILCPQCGSADTVFSKKRQLWVCEECEYSFVEEKSITPLRIFISYGRDEYADLALRLKQDLKARGHQVWFDEERLKEGGDWEQYIDEGLNWVSSDPETGRVVFVMTPHSVRRPDGYCLNEIAKALTRTTSVTPIMVVYTEPPLSIYRYQYLDMRDCYPPDEKNAIYIQRFERLLLALENKKIDFEGSQHKLLSALKPIEFSKDIAKLLHGFTGRRWVFDEVETWLHDQNGSKIFWLQGGPGVGKSAISAWLRDHYREISAFHFCDVNSEEKRDPRKLVASLVYQLSTQLPDYQERLAGLDVAGIMAEYAEAYTLFDKLVVQPLAEEFTPPDRTIVVLIDALDEATKDSRNEIAQFLSMSASKTPSWVRFLVTSRPEPEIAILFQTLAPFVLNTATAANSRDIEEYLMGRFPHITAEQTAAILDKSEGLFLYIRYISDEIQADRLSLDNLEEFPCGLGDVYTKFFMRQFGNNLQGYKDHIRPLLSLILAAHRPLELGFLRDVQGYKNRMELFDRIDTLGSLFPRSGDSDADTIVPFHKSLNDWLTGGGNTKKRWPIVNFMNL
;
A
#
# COMPACT_ATOMS: atom_id res chain seq x y z
N MET A 1 -3.88 43.50 -25.20
CA MET A 1 -4.81 43.54 -26.33
C MET A 1 -5.49 42.17 -26.32
N SER A 2 -6.84 42.13 -26.13
CA SER A 2 -7.58 40.87 -26.21
C SER A 2 -7.57 40.42 -27.67
N GLU A 3 -7.07 39.26 -27.97
CA GLU A 3 -7.16 38.64 -29.29
C GLU A 3 -8.66 38.48 -29.63
N GLU A 4 -9.07 39.03 -30.78
CA GLU A 4 -10.42 38.86 -31.31
C GLU A 4 -10.60 37.41 -31.76
N ILE A 5 -11.57 36.71 -31.20
CA ILE A 5 -11.85 35.30 -31.54
C ILE A 5 -12.81 35.30 -32.74
N LEU A 6 -12.28 34.85 -33.88
CA LEU A 6 -13.03 34.77 -35.12
C LEU A 6 -13.83 33.48 -35.25
N CYS A 7 -15.04 33.56 -35.77
CA CYS A 7 -15.87 32.41 -36.09
C CYS A 7 -15.20 31.53 -37.18
N PRO A 8 -14.94 30.26 -36.97
CA PRO A 8 -14.29 29.42 -37.97
C PRO A 8 -15.19 29.12 -39.18
N GLN A 9 -16.50 29.36 -39.10
CA GLN A 9 -17.41 29.10 -40.20
C GLN A 9 -17.59 30.32 -41.11
N CYS A 10 -17.72 31.55 -40.57
CA CYS A 10 -18.00 32.74 -41.37
C CYS A 10 -16.93 33.84 -41.26
N GLY A 11 -15.95 33.67 -40.40
CA GLY A 11 -14.84 34.61 -40.19
C GLY A 11 -15.22 35.87 -39.39
N SER A 12 -16.44 35.96 -38.86
CA SER A 12 -16.90 37.10 -38.05
C SER A 12 -16.19 37.17 -36.71
N ALA A 13 -15.91 38.39 -36.25
CA ALA A 13 -15.39 38.67 -34.91
C ALA A 13 -16.50 38.78 -33.86
N ASP A 14 -17.79 38.84 -34.30
CA ASP A 14 -18.93 38.92 -33.38
C ASP A 14 -19.21 37.55 -32.75
N THR A 15 -18.42 37.22 -31.75
CA THR A 15 -18.49 35.94 -31.01
C THR A 15 -18.65 36.17 -29.52
N VAL A 16 -19.54 35.41 -28.87
CA VAL A 16 -19.84 35.52 -27.44
C VAL A 16 -19.56 34.18 -26.73
N PHE A 17 -18.85 34.25 -25.62
CA PHE A 17 -18.58 33.05 -24.82
C PHE A 17 -19.76 32.69 -23.89
N SER A 18 -20.36 31.55 -24.15
CA SER A 18 -21.42 30.98 -23.30
C SER A 18 -20.82 30.25 -22.10
N LYS A 19 -20.80 30.88 -20.93
CA LYS A 19 -20.32 30.26 -19.66
C LYS A 19 -21.09 28.97 -19.30
N LYS A 20 -22.38 28.87 -19.66
CA LYS A 20 -23.21 27.68 -19.38
C LYS A 20 -22.89 26.49 -20.26
N ARG A 21 -22.44 26.73 -21.51
CA ARG A 21 -22.11 25.68 -22.48
C ARG A 21 -20.61 25.50 -22.69
N GLN A 22 -19.79 26.39 -22.11
CA GLN A 22 -18.31 26.38 -22.26
C GLN A 22 -17.85 26.42 -23.73
N LEU A 23 -18.53 27.19 -24.57
CA LEU A 23 -18.23 27.35 -25.99
C LEU A 23 -18.54 28.75 -26.47
N TRP A 24 -17.91 29.16 -27.58
CA TRP A 24 -18.16 30.40 -28.28
C TRP A 24 -19.33 30.23 -29.23
N VAL A 25 -20.17 31.24 -29.34
CA VAL A 25 -21.29 31.31 -30.28
C VAL A 25 -21.07 32.52 -31.16
N CYS A 26 -21.10 32.33 -32.47
CA CYS A 26 -21.08 33.41 -33.42
C CYS A 26 -22.48 34.07 -33.50
N GLU A 27 -22.56 35.36 -33.31
CA GLU A 27 -23.85 36.08 -33.37
C GLU A 27 -24.36 36.27 -34.82
N GLU A 28 -23.46 36.17 -35.82
CA GLU A 28 -23.87 36.30 -37.21
C GLU A 28 -24.40 34.99 -37.84
N CYS A 29 -23.78 33.84 -37.56
CA CYS A 29 -24.16 32.58 -38.21
C CYS A 29 -24.66 31.51 -37.23
N GLU A 30 -24.79 31.85 -35.94
CA GLU A 30 -25.22 30.97 -34.84
C GLU A 30 -24.34 29.71 -34.66
N TYR A 31 -23.19 29.66 -35.35
CA TYR A 31 -22.28 28.53 -35.21
C TYR A 31 -21.63 28.51 -33.83
N SER A 32 -21.73 27.37 -33.17
CA SER A 32 -21.12 27.16 -31.85
C SER A 32 -19.80 26.41 -31.99
N PHE A 33 -18.72 26.93 -31.43
CA PHE A 33 -17.38 26.32 -31.53
C PHE A 33 -16.61 26.47 -30.21
N VAL A 34 -15.65 25.59 -30.01
CA VAL A 34 -14.66 25.74 -28.96
C VAL A 34 -13.47 26.50 -29.58
N GLU A 35 -12.93 27.47 -28.87
CA GLU A 35 -11.71 28.13 -29.29
C GLU A 35 -10.61 27.09 -29.47
N GLU A 36 -10.13 26.89 -30.69
CA GLU A 36 -8.89 26.16 -30.92
C GLU A 36 -7.74 27.00 -30.37
N LYS A 37 -7.45 26.85 -29.08
CA LYS A 37 -6.20 27.37 -28.55
C LYS A 37 -5.07 26.83 -29.41
N SER A 38 -4.24 27.70 -29.96
CA SER A 38 -3.00 27.30 -30.64
C SER A 38 -2.18 26.49 -29.62
N ILE A 39 -2.24 25.16 -29.72
CA ILE A 39 -1.54 24.27 -28.83
C ILE A 39 -0.05 24.47 -29.13
N THR A 40 0.70 24.98 -28.15
CA THR A 40 2.17 24.98 -28.24
C THR A 40 2.63 23.52 -28.25
N PRO A 41 3.26 23.04 -29.33
CA PRO A 41 3.68 21.65 -29.37
C PRO A 41 4.67 21.34 -28.25
N LEU A 42 4.32 20.37 -27.39
CA LEU A 42 5.20 19.90 -26.33
C LEU A 42 6.17 18.84 -26.88
N ARG A 43 7.37 18.76 -26.28
CA ARG A 43 8.34 17.67 -26.45
C ARG A 43 8.14 16.68 -25.31
N ILE A 44 7.65 15.49 -25.62
CA ILE A 44 7.26 14.52 -24.61
C ILE A 44 8.12 13.27 -24.72
N PHE A 45 8.80 12.89 -23.65
CA PHE A 45 9.47 11.61 -23.50
C PHE A 45 8.57 10.66 -22.70
N ILE A 46 8.23 9.48 -23.22
CA ILE A 46 7.46 8.48 -22.52
C ILE A 46 8.41 7.41 -21.98
N SER A 47 8.54 7.35 -20.65
CA SER A 47 9.26 6.29 -19.93
C SER A 47 8.26 5.22 -19.49
N TYR A 48 8.45 3.97 -19.91
CA TYR A 48 7.51 2.87 -19.65
C TYR A 48 8.23 1.53 -19.51
N GLY A 49 7.62 0.58 -18.79
CA GLY A 49 8.09 -0.81 -18.68
C GLY A 49 7.71 -1.62 -19.92
N ARG A 50 8.59 -2.53 -20.33
CA ARG A 50 8.27 -3.52 -21.38
C ARG A 50 7.54 -4.70 -20.78
N ASP A 51 6.31 -4.47 -20.36
CA ASP A 51 5.42 -5.42 -19.72
C ASP A 51 4.06 -5.47 -20.44
N GLU A 52 3.08 -6.13 -19.86
CA GLU A 52 1.74 -6.25 -20.41
C GLU A 52 1.02 -4.91 -20.64
N TYR A 53 1.47 -3.81 -19.99
CA TYR A 53 0.89 -2.47 -20.12
C TYR A 53 1.53 -1.62 -21.24
N ALA A 54 2.46 -2.16 -22.00
CA ALA A 54 3.13 -1.44 -23.09
C ALA A 54 2.14 -0.93 -24.16
N ASP A 55 1.03 -1.63 -24.39
CA ASP A 55 -0.02 -1.21 -25.33
C ASP A 55 -0.66 0.12 -24.93
N LEU A 56 -0.82 0.37 -23.64
CA LEU A 56 -1.32 1.67 -23.16
C LEU A 56 -0.30 2.79 -23.42
N ALA A 57 0.98 2.53 -23.24
CA ALA A 57 2.03 3.51 -23.57
C ALA A 57 2.08 3.81 -25.07
N LEU A 58 1.88 2.79 -25.91
CA LEU A 58 1.78 2.95 -27.36
C LEU A 58 0.55 3.78 -27.77
N ARG A 59 -0.60 3.54 -27.14
CA ARG A 59 -1.82 4.31 -27.36
C ARG A 59 -1.62 5.78 -26.96
N LEU A 60 -1.02 6.04 -25.79
CA LEU A 60 -0.68 7.41 -25.34
C LEU A 60 0.20 8.13 -26.36
N LYS A 61 1.23 7.47 -26.89
CA LYS A 61 2.08 8.01 -27.94
C LYS A 61 1.29 8.45 -29.19
N GLN A 62 0.39 7.57 -29.65
CA GLN A 62 -0.43 7.85 -30.86
C GLN A 62 -1.33 9.06 -30.63
N ASP A 63 -2.02 9.10 -29.50
CA ASP A 63 -2.97 10.15 -29.19
C ASP A 63 -2.29 11.49 -28.90
N LEU A 64 -1.12 11.50 -28.23
CA LEU A 64 -0.31 12.71 -28.05
C LEU A 64 0.20 13.25 -29.38
N LYS A 65 0.66 12.39 -30.30
CA LYS A 65 1.04 12.79 -31.66
C LYS A 65 -0.15 13.35 -32.46
N ALA A 66 -1.33 12.74 -32.33
CA ALA A 66 -2.55 13.20 -32.98
C ALA A 66 -2.99 14.59 -32.48
N ARG A 67 -2.63 14.97 -31.25
CA ARG A 67 -2.84 16.32 -30.69
C ARG A 67 -1.72 17.32 -31.04
N GLY A 68 -0.80 16.97 -31.93
CA GLY A 68 0.24 17.86 -32.43
C GLY A 68 1.50 17.93 -31.57
N HIS A 69 1.64 17.10 -30.54
CA HIS A 69 2.84 17.04 -29.71
C HIS A 69 3.95 16.20 -30.38
N GLN A 70 5.20 16.49 -30.04
CA GLN A 70 6.36 15.70 -30.46
C GLN A 70 6.65 14.66 -29.38
N VAL A 71 6.65 13.37 -29.75
CA VAL A 71 6.80 12.29 -28.75
C VAL A 71 8.04 11.46 -29.05
N TRP A 72 8.90 11.30 -28.05
CA TRP A 72 10.01 10.36 -28.05
C TRP A 72 9.58 9.05 -27.41
N PHE A 73 9.75 7.95 -28.17
CA PHE A 73 9.34 6.62 -27.76
C PHE A 73 10.37 5.61 -28.25
N ASP A 74 10.81 4.68 -27.42
CA ASP A 74 11.99 3.86 -27.65
C ASP A 74 11.92 2.87 -28.83
N GLU A 75 10.72 2.36 -29.19
CA GLU A 75 10.57 1.37 -30.26
C GLU A 75 10.87 1.88 -31.67
N GLU A 76 10.74 3.17 -31.95
CA GLU A 76 10.80 3.68 -33.34
C GLU A 76 12.20 3.82 -33.92
N ARG A 77 13.25 3.76 -33.11
CA ARG A 77 14.61 4.11 -33.54
C ARG A 77 15.70 3.10 -33.17
N LEU A 78 15.34 2.00 -32.49
CA LEU A 78 16.29 0.93 -32.21
C LEU A 78 16.69 0.25 -33.52
N LYS A 79 17.88 0.57 -34.01
CA LYS A 79 18.56 -0.21 -35.07
C LYS A 79 19.18 -1.43 -34.41
N GLU A 80 19.12 -2.56 -35.10
CA GLU A 80 19.84 -3.75 -34.67
C GLU A 80 21.31 -3.43 -34.41
N GLY A 81 21.80 -3.65 -33.18
CA GLY A 81 23.19 -3.35 -32.77
C GLY A 81 23.45 -1.93 -32.24
N GLY A 82 22.43 -1.09 -32.05
CA GLY A 82 22.57 0.24 -31.44
C GLY A 82 22.69 0.21 -29.91
N ASP A 83 23.45 1.18 -29.36
CA ASP A 83 23.54 1.36 -27.91
C ASP A 83 22.23 1.97 -27.36
N TRP A 84 21.48 1.19 -26.64
CA TRP A 84 20.17 1.56 -26.10
C TRP A 84 20.28 2.65 -25.03
N GLU A 85 21.33 2.64 -24.19
CA GLU A 85 21.54 3.67 -23.18
C GLU A 85 21.82 5.05 -23.81
N GLN A 86 22.59 5.08 -24.89
CA GLN A 86 22.84 6.31 -25.65
C GLN A 86 21.53 6.89 -26.20
N TYR A 87 20.67 6.04 -26.73
CA TYR A 87 19.39 6.46 -27.31
C TYR A 87 18.43 7.09 -26.28
N ILE A 88 18.34 6.51 -25.08
CA ILE A 88 17.58 7.07 -23.96
C ILE A 88 18.18 8.44 -23.56
N ASP A 89 19.49 8.51 -23.47
CA ASP A 89 20.18 9.75 -23.09
C ASP A 89 19.98 10.87 -24.11
N GLU A 90 19.96 10.55 -25.40
CA GLU A 90 19.59 11.47 -26.47
C GLU A 90 18.15 11.99 -26.32
N GLY A 91 17.19 11.11 -26.00
CA GLY A 91 15.78 11.48 -25.76
C GLY A 91 15.60 12.36 -24.54
N LEU A 92 16.28 12.06 -23.46
CA LEU A 92 16.27 12.88 -22.25
C LEU A 92 16.97 14.22 -22.46
N ASN A 93 18.06 14.27 -23.24
CA ASN A 93 18.71 15.52 -23.64
C ASN A 93 17.79 16.38 -24.51
N TRP A 94 17.10 15.75 -25.48
CA TRP A 94 16.18 16.44 -26.37
C TRP A 94 14.98 17.05 -25.60
N VAL A 95 14.40 16.34 -24.67
CA VAL A 95 13.28 16.84 -23.87
C VAL A 95 13.73 17.91 -22.87
N SER A 96 14.94 17.79 -22.32
CA SER A 96 15.50 18.73 -21.34
C SER A 96 16.08 19.99 -21.96
N SER A 97 16.35 19.99 -23.31
CA SER A 97 16.92 21.13 -24.00
C SER A 97 16.01 22.35 -24.08
N ASP A 98 14.70 22.14 -23.85
CA ASP A 98 13.71 23.21 -23.81
C ASP A 98 12.80 22.99 -22.58
N PRO A 99 13.11 23.60 -21.42
CA PRO A 99 12.33 23.46 -20.20
C PRO A 99 10.88 23.96 -20.32
N GLU A 100 10.62 24.85 -21.29
CA GLU A 100 9.29 25.40 -21.51
C GLU A 100 8.33 24.39 -22.11
N THR A 101 8.79 23.57 -23.06
CA THR A 101 7.98 22.58 -23.77
C THR A 101 8.30 21.13 -23.40
N GLY A 102 9.42 20.89 -22.73
CA GLY A 102 9.88 19.53 -22.36
C GLY A 102 9.07 18.91 -21.24
N ARG A 103 8.58 17.68 -21.45
CA ARG A 103 7.82 16.89 -20.48
C ARG A 103 8.25 15.43 -20.50
N VAL A 104 8.23 14.80 -19.35
CA VAL A 104 8.42 13.34 -19.24
C VAL A 104 7.14 12.74 -18.68
N VAL A 105 6.53 11.81 -19.41
CA VAL A 105 5.42 10.97 -18.92
C VAL A 105 6.02 9.67 -18.42
N PHE A 106 5.82 9.36 -17.15
CA PHE A 106 6.32 8.14 -16.54
C PHE A 106 5.17 7.16 -16.29
N VAL A 107 5.15 6.06 -17.01
CA VAL A 107 4.15 4.99 -16.90
C VAL A 107 4.55 4.05 -15.76
N MET A 108 3.87 4.14 -14.61
CA MET A 108 4.17 3.34 -13.44
C MET A 108 3.49 1.98 -13.50
N THR A 109 4.32 0.95 -13.49
CA THR A 109 3.96 -0.47 -13.35
C THR A 109 4.94 -1.14 -12.39
N PRO A 110 4.64 -2.32 -11.81
CA PRO A 110 5.62 -3.05 -11.00
C PRO A 110 6.94 -3.31 -11.72
N HIS A 111 6.89 -3.49 -13.03
CA HIS A 111 8.09 -3.66 -13.85
C HIS A 111 8.89 -2.37 -14.03
N SER A 112 8.22 -1.23 -14.30
CA SER A 112 8.89 0.05 -14.52
C SER A 112 9.59 0.60 -13.28
N VAL A 113 9.09 0.28 -12.07
CA VAL A 113 9.68 0.72 -10.79
C VAL A 113 10.56 -0.34 -10.12
N ARG A 114 10.79 -1.49 -10.76
CA ARG A 114 11.56 -2.61 -10.22
C ARG A 114 12.98 -2.20 -9.83
N ARG A 115 13.45 -2.68 -8.67
CA ARG A 115 14.84 -2.52 -8.22
C ARG A 115 15.51 -3.89 -8.12
N PRO A 116 16.84 -3.99 -8.34
CA PRO A 116 17.83 -2.92 -8.61
C PRO A 116 17.98 -2.54 -10.09
N ASP A 117 17.35 -3.26 -11.00
CA ASP A 117 17.62 -3.28 -12.44
C ASP A 117 16.55 -2.59 -13.32
N GLY A 118 15.71 -1.75 -12.72
CA GLY A 118 14.68 -0.99 -13.44
C GLY A 118 15.27 0.19 -14.22
N TYR A 119 15.41 0.07 -15.54
CA TYR A 119 15.92 1.13 -16.41
C TYR A 119 15.10 2.42 -16.33
N CYS A 120 13.78 2.33 -16.22
CA CYS A 120 12.88 3.48 -16.09
C CYS A 120 13.21 4.35 -14.87
N LEU A 121 13.67 3.78 -13.76
CA LEU A 121 14.08 4.54 -12.57
C LEU A 121 15.33 5.40 -12.85
N ASN A 122 16.26 4.91 -13.66
CA ASN A 122 17.45 5.66 -14.06
C ASN A 122 17.07 6.80 -15.01
N GLU A 123 16.12 6.58 -15.93
CA GLU A 123 15.57 7.61 -16.81
C GLU A 123 14.93 8.74 -16.01
N ILE A 124 14.10 8.40 -15.04
CA ILE A 124 13.44 9.37 -14.17
C ILE A 124 14.45 10.12 -13.30
N ALA A 125 15.43 9.44 -12.72
CA ALA A 125 16.50 10.09 -11.96
C ALA A 125 17.29 11.09 -12.82
N LYS A 126 17.62 10.73 -14.06
CA LYS A 126 18.26 11.63 -15.02
C LYS A 126 17.37 12.81 -15.40
N ALA A 127 16.07 12.59 -15.65
CA ALA A 127 15.11 13.66 -15.94
C ALA A 127 15.01 14.67 -14.80
N LEU A 128 14.93 14.18 -13.56
CA LEU A 128 14.84 15.02 -12.35
C LEU A 128 16.12 15.83 -12.12
N THR A 129 17.29 15.26 -12.36
CA THR A 129 18.56 16.02 -12.24
C THR A 129 18.69 17.14 -13.29
N ARG A 130 17.98 17.01 -14.41
CA ARG A 130 17.92 18.00 -15.48
C ARG A 130 16.78 19.01 -15.31
N THR A 131 16.08 18.99 -14.18
CA THR A 131 14.92 19.87 -13.88
C THR A 131 13.78 19.77 -14.91
N THR A 132 13.65 18.63 -15.59
CA THR A 132 12.58 18.39 -16.55
C THR A 132 11.28 18.04 -15.81
N SER A 133 10.16 18.59 -16.25
CA SER A 133 8.86 18.30 -15.68
C SER A 133 8.47 16.83 -15.90
N VAL A 134 8.23 16.09 -14.82
CA VAL A 134 7.83 14.68 -14.85
C VAL A 134 6.37 14.56 -14.44
N THR A 135 5.54 13.92 -15.26
CA THR A 135 4.15 13.59 -14.97
C THR A 135 4.03 12.07 -14.82
N PRO A 136 3.97 11.56 -13.59
CA PRO A 136 3.74 10.13 -13.38
C PRO A 136 2.29 9.76 -13.68
N ILE A 137 2.06 8.61 -14.31
CA ILE A 137 0.74 8.01 -14.50
C ILE A 137 0.74 6.60 -13.92
N MET A 138 -0.27 6.24 -13.17
CA MET A 138 -0.42 4.93 -12.57
C MET A 138 -1.40 4.09 -13.39
N VAL A 139 -0.92 3.03 -14.01
CA VAL A 139 -1.72 2.12 -14.89
C VAL A 139 -2.20 0.88 -14.16
N VAL A 140 -1.40 0.42 -13.25
CA VAL A 140 -1.70 -0.63 -12.27
C VAL A 140 -1.11 -0.18 -10.95
N TYR A 141 -1.72 -0.63 -9.86
CA TYR A 141 -1.20 -0.22 -8.56
C TYR A 141 0.30 -0.54 -8.46
N THR A 142 1.05 0.50 -8.20
CA THR A 142 2.51 0.44 -8.09
C THR A 142 2.94 1.48 -7.08
N GLU A 143 3.78 1.11 -6.13
CA GLU A 143 4.31 2.09 -5.19
C GLU A 143 5.28 3.03 -5.89
N PRO A 144 5.01 4.35 -5.83
CA PRO A 144 5.90 5.32 -6.46
C PRO A 144 7.30 5.23 -5.85
N PRO A 145 8.37 5.19 -6.65
CA PRO A 145 9.73 5.22 -6.13
C PRO A 145 10.02 6.53 -5.39
N LEU A 146 10.91 6.50 -4.39
CA LEU A 146 11.25 7.65 -3.55
C LEU A 146 11.60 8.91 -4.35
N SER A 147 12.22 8.75 -5.53
CA SER A 147 12.59 9.88 -6.40
C SER A 147 11.39 10.66 -6.93
N ILE A 148 10.23 10.02 -7.07
CA ILE A 148 8.99 10.65 -7.55
C ILE A 148 7.86 10.59 -6.54
N TYR A 149 8.09 10.11 -5.33
CA TYR A 149 7.09 10.03 -4.27
C TYR A 149 6.45 11.38 -3.93
N ARG A 150 7.14 12.47 -4.23
CA ARG A 150 6.67 13.86 -4.08
C ARG A 150 5.75 14.35 -5.22
N TYR A 151 5.67 13.60 -6.34
CA TYR A 151 4.84 14.00 -7.48
C TYR A 151 3.46 13.36 -7.38
N GLN A 152 2.43 14.14 -7.67
CA GLN A 152 1.11 13.60 -7.87
C GLN A 152 1.09 12.80 -9.18
N TYR A 153 0.57 11.58 -9.12
CA TYR A 153 0.36 10.80 -10.33
C TYR A 153 -1.09 10.93 -10.83
N LEU A 154 -1.26 10.82 -12.14
CA LEU A 154 -2.56 10.67 -12.75
C LEU A 154 -2.98 9.19 -12.68
N ASP A 155 -4.17 8.93 -12.13
CA ASP A 155 -4.72 7.58 -12.04
C ASP A 155 -5.31 7.13 -13.37
N MET A 156 -4.71 6.14 -14.00
CA MET A 156 -5.15 5.49 -15.24
C MET A 156 -5.40 3.99 -15.08
N ARG A 157 -5.55 3.49 -13.84
CA ARG A 157 -5.71 2.06 -13.55
C ARG A 157 -6.94 1.42 -14.23
N ASP A 158 -7.98 2.21 -14.52
CA ASP A 158 -9.19 1.76 -15.19
C ASP A 158 -9.12 1.79 -16.71
N CYS A 159 -8.01 2.26 -17.26
CA CYS A 159 -7.86 2.49 -18.70
C CYS A 159 -7.29 1.30 -19.46
N TYR A 160 -7.03 0.19 -18.79
CA TYR A 160 -6.47 -1.00 -19.42
C TYR A 160 -7.50 -2.15 -19.46
N PRO A 161 -7.61 -2.92 -20.56
CA PRO A 161 -7.03 -2.64 -21.89
C PRO A 161 -7.64 -1.38 -22.55
N PRO A 162 -6.84 -0.53 -23.23
CA PRO A 162 -7.28 0.79 -23.67
C PRO A 162 -8.41 0.74 -24.71
N ASP A 163 -8.50 -0.29 -25.53
CA ASP A 163 -9.54 -0.44 -26.55
C ASP A 163 -10.88 -0.82 -25.93
N GLU A 164 -10.89 -1.69 -24.93
CA GLU A 164 -12.10 -2.10 -24.20
C GLU A 164 -12.62 -0.98 -23.27
N LYS A 165 -11.72 -0.18 -22.71
CA LYS A 165 -11.98 0.92 -21.76
C LYS A 165 -11.91 2.30 -22.41
N ASN A 166 -12.14 2.41 -23.71
CA ASN A 166 -11.89 3.60 -24.50
C ASN A 166 -12.56 4.87 -23.94
N ALA A 167 -13.79 4.82 -23.45
CA ALA A 167 -14.48 6.00 -22.89
C ALA A 167 -13.78 6.53 -21.63
N ILE A 168 -13.33 5.64 -20.73
CA ILE A 168 -12.62 6.01 -19.51
C ILE A 168 -11.23 6.53 -19.88
N TYR A 169 -10.55 5.83 -20.81
CA TYR A 169 -9.26 6.25 -21.33
C TYR A 169 -9.29 7.68 -21.88
N ILE A 170 -10.26 8.01 -22.74
CA ILE A 170 -10.40 9.36 -23.31
C ILE A 170 -10.54 10.41 -22.20
N GLN A 171 -11.39 10.16 -21.20
CA GLN A 171 -11.56 11.08 -20.07
C GLN A 171 -10.24 11.30 -19.30
N ARG A 172 -9.47 10.23 -19.04
CA ARG A 172 -8.18 10.31 -18.35
C ARG A 172 -7.10 10.96 -19.22
N PHE A 173 -7.14 10.69 -20.52
CA PHE A 173 -6.22 11.30 -21.48
C PHE A 173 -6.40 12.82 -21.57
N GLU A 174 -7.64 13.34 -21.57
CA GLU A 174 -7.89 14.79 -21.49
C GLU A 174 -7.31 15.40 -20.20
N ARG A 175 -7.40 14.70 -19.08
CA ARG A 175 -6.75 15.12 -17.82
C ARG A 175 -5.23 15.12 -17.94
N LEU A 176 -4.64 14.15 -18.62
CA LEU A 176 -3.20 14.11 -18.88
C LEU A 176 -2.77 15.32 -19.70
N LEU A 177 -3.51 15.68 -20.77
CA LEU A 177 -3.23 16.85 -21.57
C LEU A 177 -3.24 18.14 -20.73
N LEU A 178 -4.24 18.32 -19.89
CA LEU A 178 -4.30 19.47 -18.97
C LEU A 178 -3.09 19.49 -18.02
N ALA A 179 -2.69 18.34 -17.49
CA ALA A 179 -1.51 18.24 -16.62
C ALA A 179 -0.19 18.58 -17.37
N LEU A 180 -0.07 18.19 -18.63
CA LEU A 180 1.11 18.48 -19.45
C LEU A 180 1.17 19.96 -19.89
N GLU A 181 0.03 20.60 -20.14
CA GLU A 181 -0.07 22.00 -20.56
C GLU A 181 0.03 23.00 -19.42
N ASN A 182 -0.38 22.62 -18.21
CA ASN A 182 -0.40 23.49 -17.05
C ASN A 182 1.01 23.74 -16.50
N LYS A 183 1.64 24.79 -16.99
CA LYS A 183 3.00 25.24 -16.66
C LYS A 183 3.22 25.71 -15.21
N LYS A 184 2.20 25.94 -14.42
CA LYS A 184 2.31 26.50 -13.07
C LYS A 184 1.12 26.14 -12.17
N ILE A 185 0.94 24.91 -11.85
CA ILE A 185 0.54 24.61 -10.50
C ILE A 185 1.87 24.31 -9.77
N ASP A 186 2.18 25.09 -8.74
CA ASP A 186 3.37 24.89 -7.89
C ASP A 186 3.15 23.62 -7.01
N PHE A 187 2.82 22.51 -7.69
CA PHE A 187 2.55 21.21 -7.08
C PHE A 187 3.77 20.67 -6.35
N GLU A 188 4.96 20.89 -6.93
CA GLU A 188 6.20 20.42 -6.31
C GLU A 188 6.44 21.10 -4.95
N GLY A 189 6.21 22.41 -4.84
CA GLY A 189 6.35 23.14 -3.59
C GLY A 189 5.32 22.73 -2.55
N SER A 190 4.05 22.54 -2.94
CA SER A 190 2.96 22.18 -2.04
C SER A 190 3.09 20.74 -1.54
N GLN A 191 3.36 19.76 -2.40
CA GLN A 191 3.57 18.37 -1.97
C GLN A 191 4.82 18.20 -1.11
N HIS A 192 5.91 18.88 -1.46
CA HIS A 192 7.12 18.83 -0.63
C HIS A 192 6.88 19.41 0.77
N LYS A 193 6.12 20.51 0.88
CA LYS A 193 5.70 21.06 2.17
C LYS A 193 4.83 20.08 2.94
N LEU A 194 3.85 19.45 2.29
CA LEU A 194 3.00 18.43 2.90
C LEU A 194 3.81 17.22 3.36
N LEU A 195 4.71 16.69 2.52
CA LEU A 195 5.59 15.58 2.87
C LEU A 195 6.46 15.91 4.09
N SER A 196 7.04 17.11 4.12
CA SER A 196 7.90 17.56 5.21
C SER A 196 7.12 17.78 6.52
N ALA A 197 5.89 18.29 6.44
CA ALA A 197 5.03 18.52 7.59
C ALA A 197 4.43 17.24 8.16
N LEU A 198 3.96 16.33 7.29
CA LEU A 198 3.22 15.13 7.67
C LEU A 198 4.13 13.94 7.96
N LYS A 199 5.26 13.81 7.26
CA LYS A 199 6.21 12.68 7.38
C LYS A 199 5.48 11.33 7.40
N PRO A 200 4.80 10.95 6.29
CA PRO A 200 4.00 9.75 6.23
C PRO A 200 4.84 8.49 6.41
N ILE A 201 4.22 7.44 6.93
CA ILE A 201 4.86 6.13 7.08
C ILE A 201 4.89 5.42 5.73
N GLU A 202 6.01 4.76 5.43
CA GLU A 202 6.18 3.93 4.24
C GLU A 202 5.88 2.45 4.57
N PHE A 203 5.04 1.81 3.74
CA PHE A 203 4.57 0.43 3.95
C PHE A 203 4.98 -0.54 2.84
N SER A 204 5.78 -0.14 1.85
CA SER A 204 6.13 -0.92 0.67
C SER A 204 6.66 -2.30 0.99
N LYS A 205 7.61 -2.35 1.93
CA LYS A 205 8.25 -3.62 2.33
C LYS A 205 7.26 -4.56 3.04
N ASP A 206 6.38 -3.99 3.87
CA ASP A 206 5.36 -4.77 4.59
C ASP A 206 4.38 -5.40 3.61
N ILE A 207 3.89 -4.62 2.67
CA ILE A 207 2.90 -5.04 1.68
C ILE A 207 3.49 -6.09 0.73
N ALA A 208 4.68 -5.88 0.19
CA ALA A 208 5.35 -6.86 -0.67
C ALA A 208 5.51 -8.22 0.03
N LYS A 209 5.86 -8.21 1.32
CA LYS A 209 5.95 -9.44 2.14
C LYS A 209 4.60 -10.12 2.32
N LEU A 210 3.52 -9.35 2.49
CA LEU A 210 2.16 -9.86 2.70
C LEU A 210 1.55 -10.45 1.42
N LEU A 211 1.84 -9.85 0.27
CA LEU A 211 1.36 -10.30 -1.04
C LEU A 211 2.07 -11.56 -1.54
N HIS A 212 3.29 -11.82 -1.05
CA HIS A 212 4.06 -12.97 -1.53
C HIS A 212 3.33 -14.30 -1.26
N GLY A 213 2.94 -14.99 -2.34
CA GLY A 213 2.23 -16.27 -2.29
C GLY A 213 0.76 -16.14 -1.83
N PHE A 214 0.15 -14.98 -1.94
CA PHE A 214 -1.28 -14.80 -1.66
C PHE A 214 -2.13 -15.55 -2.69
N THR A 215 -3.17 -16.25 -2.24
CA THR A 215 -4.14 -16.94 -3.09
C THR A 215 -5.50 -17.09 -2.39
N GLY A 216 -6.55 -17.30 -3.17
CA GLY A 216 -7.91 -17.49 -2.66
C GLY A 216 -8.58 -16.21 -2.16
N ARG A 217 -9.45 -16.34 -1.17
CA ARG A 217 -10.19 -15.27 -0.49
C ARG A 217 -11.26 -14.57 -1.34
N ARG A 218 -11.62 -15.12 -2.48
CA ARG A 218 -12.65 -14.54 -3.35
C ARG A 218 -13.94 -14.21 -2.61
N TRP A 219 -14.39 -15.11 -1.75
CA TRP A 219 -15.60 -14.93 -0.94
C TRP A 219 -15.54 -13.74 0.03
N VAL A 220 -14.34 -13.31 0.46
CA VAL A 220 -14.17 -12.08 1.26
C VAL A 220 -14.27 -10.86 0.37
N PHE A 221 -13.70 -10.92 -0.83
CA PHE A 221 -13.75 -9.82 -1.79
C PHE A 221 -15.17 -9.57 -2.28
N ASP A 222 -15.95 -10.62 -2.53
CA ASP A 222 -17.35 -10.51 -2.93
C ASP A 222 -18.18 -9.77 -1.84
N GLU A 223 -17.89 -9.98 -0.55
CA GLU A 223 -18.52 -9.25 0.55
C GLU A 223 -18.08 -7.77 0.62
N VAL A 224 -16.80 -7.51 0.39
CA VAL A 224 -16.29 -6.12 0.30
C VAL A 224 -16.93 -5.40 -0.89
N GLU A 225 -17.05 -6.04 -2.06
CA GLU A 225 -17.71 -5.49 -3.23
C GLU A 225 -19.19 -5.20 -2.95
N THR A 226 -19.89 -6.13 -2.29
CA THR A 226 -21.29 -5.94 -1.89
C THR A 226 -21.43 -4.72 -0.99
N TRP A 227 -20.56 -4.58 0.01
CA TRP A 227 -20.55 -3.41 0.89
C TRP A 227 -20.22 -2.10 0.14
N LEU A 228 -19.29 -2.12 -0.81
CA LEU A 228 -18.93 -0.93 -1.60
C LEU A 228 -20.10 -0.42 -2.45
N HIS A 229 -20.96 -1.32 -2.94
CA HIS A 229 -22.11 -0.98 -3.76
C HIS A 229 -23.37 -0.63 -2.95
N ASP A 230 -23.43 -0.98 -1.67
CA ASP A 230 -24.57 -0.63 -0.80
C ASP A 230 -24.49 0.82 -0.34
N GLN A 231 -25.28 1.69 -1.00
CA GLN A 231 -25.31 3.13 -0.68
C GLN A 231 -25.88 3.44 0.71
N ASN A 232 -26.65 2.55 1.29
CA ASN A 232 -27.27 2.69 2.61
C ASN A 232 -26.52 1.89 3.70
N GLY A 233 -25.46 1.18 3.32
CA GLY A 233 -24.67 0.36 4.22
C GLY A 233 -23.83 1.16 5.22
N SER A 234 -23.27 0.44 6.16
CA SER A 234 -22.37 1.02 7.16
C SER A 234 -21.19 1.73 6.48
N LYS A 235 -20.77 2.87 7.02
CA LYS A 235 -19.54 3.55 6.60
C LYS A 235 -18.28 2.76 6.94
N ILE A 236 -18.36 1.83 7.88
CA ILE A 236 -17.25 1.01 8.32
C ILE A 236 -17.56 -0.46 7.99
N PHE A 237 -16.69 -1.07 7.17
CA PHE A 237 -16.62 -2.53 7.03
C PHE A 237 -15.61 -3.06 8.02
N TRP A 238 -16.08 -3.85 9.00
CA TRP A 238 -15.23 -4.39 10.04
C TRP A 238 -14.96 -5.88 9.81
N LEU A 239 -13.76 -6.19 9.31
CA LEU A 239 -13.26 -7.55 9.09
C LEU A 239 -12.62 -8.07 10.38
N GLN A 240 -13.26 -9.02 11.02
CA GLN A 240 -12.81 -9.60 12.28
C GLN A 240 -12.28 -11.02 12.08
N GLY A 241 -11.22 -11.39 12.79
CA GLY A 241 -10.71 -12.77 12.74
C GLY A 241 -9.59 -13.02 13.73
N GLY A 242 -9.40 -14.27 14.09
CA GLY A 242 -8.33 -14.71 14.98
C GLY A 242 -6.92 -14.46 14.45
N PRO A 243 -5.88 -14.78 15.24
CA PRO A 243 -4.50 -14.69 14.80
C PRO A 243 -4.21 -15.71 13.67
N GLY A 244 -3.40 -15.30 12.68
CA GLY A 244 -2.95 -16.21 11.62
C GLY A 244 -3.96 -16.57 10.53
N VAL A 245 -5.18 -15.99 10.55
CA VAL A 245 -6.23 -16.26 9.54
C VAL A 245 -5.99 -15.53 8.20
N GLY A 246 -5.04 -14.59 8.13
CA GLY A 246 -4.65 -13.89 6.91
C GLY A 246 -5.27 -12.50 6.70
N LYS A 247 -5.78 -11.81 7.74
CA LYS A 247 -6.37 -10.45 7.63
C LYS A 247 -5.46 -9.46 6.92
N SER A 248 -4.20 -9.35 7.35
CA SER A 248 -3.25 -8.39 6.78
C SER A 248 -2.89 -8.72 5.32
N ALA A 249 -2.85 -9.99 4.95
CA ALA A 249 -2.65 -10.38 3.56
C ALA A 249 -3.86 -10.01 2.68
N ILE A 250 -5.09 -10.16 3.20
CA ILE A 250 -6.32 -9.67 2.56
C ILE A 250 -6.27 -8.15 2.41
N SER A 251 -5.88 -7.41 3.46
CA SER A 251 -5.75 -5.95 3.43
C SER A 251 -4.74 -5.49 2.39
N ALA A 252 -3.59 -6.14 2.31
CA ALA A 252 -2.56 -5.86 1.32
C ALA A 252 -3.06 -6.12 -0.11
N TRP A 253 -3.78 -7.23 -0.32
CA TRP A 253 -4.33 -7.58 -1.61
C TRP A 253 -5.44 -6.60 -2.06
N LEU A 254 -6.36 -6.24 -1.15
CA LEU A 254 -7.41 -5.24 -1.43
C LEU A 254 -6.79 -3.89 -1.83
N ARG A 255 -5.78 -3.45 -1.08
CA ARG A 255 -5.06 -2.21 -1.38
C ARG A 255 -4.41 -2.25 -2.77
N ASP A 256 -3.92 -3.39 -3.21
CA ASP A 256 -3.22 -3.55 -4.49
C ASP A 256 -4.18 -3.59 -5.68
N HIS A 257 -5.39 -4.14 -5.49
CA HIS A 257 -6.33 -4.44 -6.57
C HIS A 257 -7.56 -3.52 -6.61
N TYR A 258 -7.90 -2.83 -5.51
CA TYR A 258 -9.09 -1.97 -5.45
C TYR A 258 -8.69 -0.49 -5.50
N ARG A 259 -9.09 0.19 -6.57
CA ARG A 259 -8.83 1.63 -6.75
C ARG A 259 -9.54 2.51 -5.71
N GLU A 260 -10.60 2.00 -5.10
CA GLU A 260 -11.34 2.64 -4.03
C GLU A 260 -10.46 2.82 -2.79
N ILE A 261 -9.51 1.90 -2.53
CA ILE A 261 -8.55 2.02 -1.44
C ILE A 261 -7.56 3.16 -1.73
N SER A 262 -7.91 4.36 -1.32
CA SER A 262 -7.17 5.59 -1.62
C SER A 262 -6.20 6.00 -0.52
N ALA A 263 -6.42 5.50 0.70
CA ALA A 263 -5.49 5.66 1.80
C ALA A 263 -5.52 4.41 2.69
N PHE A 264 -4.38 4.11 3.29
CA PHE A 264 -4.25 2.90 4.11
C PHE A 264 -3.22 3.07 5.22
N HIS A 265 -3.37 2.25 6.27
CA HIS A 265 -2.43 2.16 7.37
C HIS A 265 -2.40 0.73 7.92
N PHE A 266 -1.21 0.21 8.16
CA PHE A 266 -1.00 -1.10 8.78
C PHE A 266 -0.44 -0.89 10.18
N CYS A 267 -1.27 -1.18 11.21
CA CYS A 267 -0.82 -1.15 12.59
C CYS A 267 0.15 -2.31 12.86
N ASP A 268 1.13 -2.08 13.73
CA ASP A 268 2.11 -3.10 14.11
C ASP A 268 2.52 -2.87 15.57
N VAL A 269 2.26 -3.85 16.40
CA VAL A 269 2.56 -3.80 17.84
C VAL A 269 4.04 -3.55 18.13
N ASN A 270 4.91 -3.91 17.21
CA ASN A 270 6.36 -3.72 17.32
C ASN A 270 6.86 -2.36 16.83
N SER A 271 5.98 -1.52 16.28
CA SER A 271 6.34 -0.20 15.76
C SER A 271 5.57 0.91 16.47
N GLU A 272 6.28 1.75 17.22
CA GLU A 272 5.66 2.90 17.90
C GLU A 272 5.01 3.86 16.89
N GLU A 273 5.65 4.11 15.75
CA GLU A 273 5.10 4.97 14.70
C GLU A 273 3.81 4.42 14.07
N LYS A 274 3.75 3.09 13.83
CA LYS A 274 2.58 2.43 13.25
C LYS A 274 1.42 2.28 14.24
N ARG A 275 1.66 2.48 15.54
CA ARG A 275 0.64 2.53 16.58
C ARG A 275 0.19 3.95 16.93
N ASP A 276 0.95 4.95 16.53
CA ASP A 276 0.65 6.34 16.85
C ASP A 276 -0.52 6.87 16.02
N PRO A 277 -1.66 7.23 16.65
CA PRO A 277 -2.83 7.73 15.93
C PRO A 277 -2.56 9.03 15.18
N ARG A 278 -1.62 9.88 15.62
CA ARG A 278 -1.23 11.10 14.91
C ARG A 278 -0.47 10.79 13.62
N LYS A 279 0.42 9.80 13.66
CA LYS A 279 1.16 9.31 12.49
C LYS A 279 0.23 8.65 11.48
N LEU A 280 -0.78 7.93 11.96
CA LEU A 280 -1.84 7.40 11.11
C LEU A 280 -2.54 8.55 10.39
N VAL A 281 -3.07 9.56 11.10
CA VAL A 281 -3.74 10.70 10.48
C VAL A 281 -2.84 11.41 9.46
N ALA A 282 -1.59 11.68 9.83
CA ALA A 282 -0.62 12.31 8.93
C ALA A 282 -0.39 11.50 7.64
N SER A 283 -0.26 10.17 7.76
CA SER A 283 -0.12 9.27 6.60
C SER A 283 -1.38 9.27 5.72
N LEU A 284 -2.58 9.22 6.31
CA LEU A 284 -3.84 9.28 5.58
C LEU A 284 -4.01 10.60 4.83
N VAL A 285 -3.76 11.74 5.50
CA VAL A 285 -3.83 13.08 4.90
C VAL A 285 -2.91 13.17 3.69
N TYR A 286 -1.66 12.70 3.82
CA TYR A 286 -0.72 12.70 2.72
C TYR A 286 -1.21 11.82 1.55
N GLN A 287 -1.63 10.58 1.82
CA GLN A 287 -2.10 9.66 0.80
C GLN A 287 -3.36 10.18 0.09
N LEU A 288 -4.34 10.72 0.82
CA LEU A 288 -5.52 11.34 0.24
C LEU A 288 -5.15 12.55 -0.63
N SER A 289 -4.19 13.37 -0.22
CA SER A 289 -3.73 14.53 -1.01
C SER A 289 -3.10 14.11 -2.34
N THR A 290 -2.51 12.91 -2.43
CA THR A 290 -1.98 12.38 -3.69
C THR A 290 -3.07 11.82 -4.61
N GLN A 291 -4.25 11.50 -4.09
CA GLN A 291 -5.36 10.90 -4.84
C GLN A 291 -6.43 11.93 -5.26
N LEU A 292 -6.57 13.02 -4.51
CA LEU A 292 -7.62 14.01 -4.66
C LEU A 292 -7.00 15.41 -4.89
N PRO A 293 -6.90 15.89 -6.15
CA PRO A 293 -6.31 17.19 -6.48
C PRO A 293 -6.95 18.36 -5.73
N ASP A 294 -8.29 18.43 -5.72
CA ASP A 294 -9.02 19.50 -5.04
C ASP A 294 -8.77 19.52 -3.52
N TYR A 295 -8.58 18.33 -2.94
CA TYR A 295 -8.22 18.20 -1.53
C TYR A 295 -6.79 18.71 -1.27
N GLN A 296 -5.85 18.38 -2.14
CA GLN A 296 -4.49 18.91 -2.06
C GLN A 296 -4.45 20.43 -2.14
N GLU A 297 -5.23 21.03 -3.04
CA GLU A 297 -5.34 22.50 -3.16
C GLU A 297 -5.87 23.13 -1.88
N ARG A 298 -6.90 22.55 -1.27
CA ARG A 298 -7.42 23.00 0.03
C ARG A 298 -6.37 22.89 1.14
N LEU A 299 -5.63 21.78 1.21
CA LEU A 299 -4.55 21.64 2.19
C LEU A 299 -3.40 22.65 1.95
N ALA A 300 -3.12 22.99 0.69
CA ALA A 300 -2.11 24.01 0.37
C ALA A 300 -2.49 25.41 0.90
N GLY A 301 -3.79 25.68 1.09
CA GLY A 301 -4.30 26.89 1.72
C GLY A 301 -4.24 26.89 3.26
N LEU A 302 -3.88 25.75 3.89
CA LEU A 302 -3.79 25.60 5.34
C LEU A 302 -2.34 25.59 5.81
N ASP A 303 -2.10 26.09 7.02
CA ASP A 303 -0.82 25.86 7.73
C ASP A 303 -0.80 24.44 8.36
N VAL A 304 -0.63 23.42 7.51
CA VAL A 304 -0.62 22.02 7.94
C VAL A 304 0.47 21.77 9.00
N ALA A 305 1.65 22.38 8.86
CA ALA A 305 2.74 22.23 9.83
C ALA A 305 2.37 22.81 11.18
N GLY A 306 1.76 24.01 11.20
CA GLY A 306 1.24 24.65 12.41
C GLY A 306 0.13 23.82 13.06
N ILE A 307 -0.84 23.31 12.29
CA ILE A 307 -1.90 22.43 12.80
C ILE A 307 -1.30 21.15 13.42
N MET A 308 -0.35 20.51 12.76
CA MET A 308 0.33 19.33 13.29
C MET A 308 1.12 19.60 14.57
N ALA A 309 1.65 20.82 14.74
CA ALA A 309 2.38 21.22 15.94
C ALA A 309 1.45 21.64 17.10
N GLU A 310 0.34 22.34 16.77
CA GLU A 310 -0.59 22.88 17.76
C GLU A 310 -1.46 21.81 18.44
N TYR A 311 -1.94 20.83 17.68
CA TYR A 311 -2.89 19.83 18.19
C TYR A 311 -2.21 18.49 18.49
N ALA A 312 -2.31 18.05 19.74
CA ALA A 312 -1.77 16.76 20.19
C ALA A 312 -2.70 15.57 19.87
N GLU A 313 -4.01 15.80 19.79
CA GLU A 313 -5.02 14.76 19.67
C GLU A 313 -5.30 14.40 18.21
N ALA A 314 -5.21 13.11 17.88
CA ALA A 314 -5.48 12.59 16.53
C ALA A 314 -6.89 12.90 16.03
N TYR A 315 -7.88 12.88 16.93
CA TYR A 315 -9.27 13.26 16.61
C TYR A 315 -9.36 14.68 16.05
N THR A 316 -8.71 15.65 16.71
CA THR A 316 -8.71 17.05 16.27
C THR A 316 -7.95 17.23 14.96
N LEU A 317 -6.84 16.52 14.79
CA LEU A 317 -6.08 16.52 13.54
C LEU A 317 -6.91 15.95 12.39
N PHE A 318 -7.60 14.83 12.61
CA PHE A 318 -8.47 14.23 11.61
C PHE A 318 -9.63 15.16 11.23
N ASP A 319 -10.25 15.81 12.21
CA ASP A 319 -11.32 16.77 11.94
C ASP A 319 -10.81 17.95 11.09
N LYS A 320 -9.70 18.57 11.49
CA LYS A 320 -9.14 19.75 10.79
C LYS A 320 -8.55 19.45 9.42
N LEU A 321 -7.90 18.29 9.27
CA LEU A 321 -7.14 17.96 8.06
C LEU A 321 -7.91 17.04 7.10
N VAL A 322 -8.93 16.32 7.56
CA VAL A 322 -9.72 15.41 6.70
C VAL A 322 -11.17 15.85 6.62
N VAL A 323 -11.89 15.92 7.77
CA VAL A 323 -13.34 16.16 7.75
C VAL A 323 -13.66 17.55 7.19
N GLN A 324 -13.07 18.61 7.74
CA GLN A 324 -13.34 19.99 7.31
C GLN A 324 -12.95 20.26 5.84
N PRO A 325 -11.77 19.84 5.34
CA PRO A 325 -11.42 20.04 3.94
C PRO A 325 -12.26 19.23 2.95
N LEU A 326 -12.88 18.13 3.39
CA LEU A 326 -13.75 17.29 2.55
C LEU A 326 -15.25 17.60 2.75
N ALA A 327 -15.60 18.66 3.50
CA ALA A 327 -16.99 19.03 3.81
C ALA A 327 -17.77 19.60 2.58
N GLU A 328 -18.98 20.13 2.83
CA GLU A 328 -20.10 20.37 1.89
C GLU A 328 -19.77 21.05 0.54
N GLU A 329 -18.70 21.80 0.39
CA GLU A 329 -18.32 22.43 -0.88
C GLU A 329 -17.32 21.63 -1.72
N PHE A 330 -17.01 20.39 -1.30
CA PHE A 330 -16.07 19.54 -2.02
C PHE A 330 -16.80 18.78 -3.14
N THR A 331 -16.26 18.85 -4.35
CA THR A 331 -16.79 18.07 -5.49
C THR A 331 -16.49 16.57 -5.25
N PRO A 332 -17.52 15.73 -5.07
CA PRO A 332 -17.30 14.31 -4.86
C PRO A 332 -16.51 13.69 -6.01
N PRO A 333 -15.55 12.79 -5.73
CA PRO A 333 -14.89 12.02 -6.79
C PRO A 333 -15.88 11.07 -7.47
N ASP A 334 -15.51 10.57 -8.64
CA ASP A 334 -16.31 9.62 -9.43
C ASP A 334 -16.38 8.20 -8.82
N ARG A 335 -15.75 8.01 -7.66
CA ARG A 335 -15.69 6.74 -6.94
C ARG A 335 -15.79 6.93 -5.44
N THR A 336 -16.17 5.86 -4.74
CA THR A 336 -16.03 5.78 -3.28
C THR A 336 -14.55 5.79 -2.89
N ILE A 337 -14.21 6.59 -1.89
CA ILE A 337 -12.87 6.63 -1.29
C ILE A 337 -12.89 5.76 -0.04
N VAL A 338 -12.04 4.75 -0.02
CA VAL A 338 -11.91 3.86 1.14
C VAL A 338 -10.58 4.10 1.83
N VAL A 339 -10.66 4.30 3.14
CA VAL A 339 -9.52 4.31 4.06
C VAL A 339 -9.42 2.95 4.70
N LEU A 340 -8.34 2.21 4.42
CA LEU A 340 -8.08 0.89 4.97
C LEU A 340 -7.17 1.00 6.20
N ILE A 341 -7.60 0.40 7.33
CA ILE A 341 -6.79 0.33 8.55
C ILE A 341 -6.68 -1.13 8.97
N ASP A 342 -5.49 -1.70 8.81
CA ASP A 342 -5.22 -3.09 9.14
C ASP A 342 -4.72 -3.28 10.55
N ALA A 343 -5.05 -4.43 11.14
CA ALA A 343 -4.59 -4.89 12.46
C ALA A 343 -4.82 -3.86 13.59
N LEU A 344 -6.01 -3.26 13.62
CA LEU A 344 -6.37 -2.20 14.58
C LEU A 344 -6.09 -2.61 16.04
N ASP A 345 -6.25 -3.89 16.39
CA ASP A 345 -5.93 -4.43 17.72
C ASP A 345 -4.46 -4.28 18.10
N GLU A 346 -3.55 -4.17 17.13
CA GLU A 346 -2.13 -3.99 17.39
C GLU A 346 -1.76 -2.57 17.83
N ALA A 347 -2.67 -1.61 17.65
CA ALA A 347 -2.53 -0.25 18.14
C ALA A 347 -3.00 -0.07 19.60
N THR A 348 -3.57 -1.12 20.24
CA THR A 348 -4.00 -1.07 21.64
C THR A 348 -2.81 -0.87 22.57
N LYS A 349 -2.91 0.11 23.48
CA LYS A 349 -1.95 0.39 24.54
C LYS A 349 -2.70 0.58 25.86
N ASP A 350 -2.24 -0.08 26.93
CA ASP A 350 -2.83 0.01 28.27
C ASP A 350 -4.37 -0.18 28.26
N SER A 351 -4.85 -1.17 27.52
CA SER A 351 -6.27 -1.50 27.30
C SER A 351 -7.08 -0.36 26.65
N ARG A 352 -6.43 0.56 25.95
CA ARG A 352 -7.07 1.63 25.17
C ARG A 352 -6.61 1.58 23.73
N ASN A 353 -7.56 1.76 22.82
CA ASN A 353 -7.28 1.86 21.39
C ASN A 353 -7.75 3.23 20.89
N GLU A 354 -6.83 4.19 20.85
CA GLU A 354 -7.14 5.57 20.46
C GLU A 354 -7.55 5.68 18.99
N ILE A 355 -7.03 4.81 18.12
CA ILE A 355 -7.42 4.76 16.71
C ILE A 355 -8.87 4.29 16.57
N ALA A 356 -9.26 3.21 17.26
CA ALA A 356 -10.64 2.75 17.26
C ALA A 356 -11.58 3.80 17.85
N GLN A 357 -11.14 4.49 18.90
CA GLN A 357 -11.92 5.54 19.53
C GLN A 357 -12.19 6.70 18.57
N PHE A 358 -11.15 7.24 17.91
CA PHE A 358 -11.38 8.35 16.99
C PHE A 358 -12.20 7.92 15.76
N LEU A 359 -12.03 6.71 15.24
CA LEU A 359 -12.83 6.19 14.13
C LEU A 359 -14.31 6.09 14.49
N SER A 360 -14.64 5.56 15.67
CA SER A 360 -16.03 5.46 16.13
C SER A 360 -16.73 6.82 16.22
N MET A 361 -15.97 7.88 16.51
CA MET A 361 -16.47 9.26 16.66
C MET A 361 -16.48 10.06 15.36
N SER A 362 -15.56 9.76 14.42
CA SER A 362 -15.27 10.62 13.28
C SER A 362 -15.74 10.05 11.94
N ALA A 363 -15.89 8.73 11.81
CA ALA A 363 -16.29 8.12 10.55
C ALA A 363 -17.63 8.66 10.04
N SER A 364 -18.62 8.90 10.92
CA SER A 364 -19.91 9.45 10.56
C SER A 364 -19.87 10.91 10.07
N LYS A 365 -18.82 11.65 10.41
CA LYS A 365 -18.63 13.06 10.04
C LYS A 365 -18.04 13.25 8.65
N THR A 366 -17.41 12.22 8.09
CA THR A 366 -16.88 12.28 6.73
C THR A 366 -18.00 12.27 5.70
N PRO A 367 -17.82 12.78 4.48
CA PRO A 367 -18.78 12.71 3.40
C PRO A 367 -19.25 11.28 3.10
N SER A 368 -20.43 11.12 2.49
CA SER A 368 -21.01 9.78 2.21
C SER A 368 -20.15 8.89 1.31
N TRP A 369 -19.37 9.51 0.45
CA TRP A 369 -18.44 8.84 -0.46
C TRP A 369 -17.09 8.46 0.18
N VAL A 370 -16.86 8.78 1.48
CA VAL A 370 -15.71 8.31 2.26
C VAL A 370 -16.16 7.17 3.16
N ARG A 371 -15.52 6.01 3.05
CA ARG A 371 -15.78 4.79 3.82
C ARG A 371 -14.49 4.26 4.43
N PHE A 372 -14.64 3.36 5.41
CA PHE A 372 -13.51 2.76 6.14
C PHE A 372 -13.59 1.25 6.09
N LEU A 373 -12.48 0.60 5.77
CA LEU A 373 -12.31 -0.83 5.93
C LEU A 373 -11.33 -1.07 7.06
N VAL A 374 -11.77 -1.77 8.09
CA VAL A 374 -10.96 -1.97 9.30
C VAL A 374 -10.83 -3.45 9.58
N THR A 375 -9.63 -3.91 9.88
CA THR A 375 -9.41 -5.29 10.34
C THR A 375 -8.96 -5.33 11.80
N SER A 376 -9.41 -6.32 12.55
CA SER A 376 -8.95 -6.54 13.93
C SER A 376 -9.14 -7.98 14.38
N ARG A 377 -8.56 -8.31 15.54
CA ARG A 377 -8.99 -9.46 16.35
C ARG A 377 -10.28 -9.11 17.10
N PRO A 378 -11.00 -10.12 17.63
CA PRO A 378 -12.20 -9.91 18.44
C PRO A 378 -11.86 -9.43 19.87
N GLU A 379 -11.18 -8.28 19.98
CA GLU A 379 -10.76 -7.71 21.25
C GLU A 379 -11.91 -6.91 21.90
N PRO A 380 -12.17 -7.10 23.22
CA PRO A 380 -13.30 -6.46 23.92
C PRO A 380 -13.31 -4.94 23.82
N GLU A 381 -12.15 -4.30 23.92
CA GLU A 381 -12.01 -2.84 23.84
C GLU A 381 -12.42 -2.26 22.49
N ILE A 382 -12.19 -2.99 21.39
CA ILE A 382 -12.65 -2.59 20.05
C ILE A 382 -14.13 -2.90 19.88
N ALA A 383 -14.58 -4.06 20.36
CA ALA A 383 -15.97 -4.48 20.26
C ALA A 383 -16.92 -3.50 20.99
N ILE A 384 -16.51 -2.95 22.13
CA ILE A 384 -17.28 -1.92 22.85
C ILE A 384 -17.41 -0.64 22.00
N LEU A 385 -16.34 -0.20 21.35
CA LEU A 385 -16.34 1.01 20.51
C LEU A 385 -17.15 0.82 19.22
N PHE A 386 -17.18 -0.38 18.69
CA PHE A 386 -17.87 -0.75 17.45
C PHE A 386 -19.17 -1.53 17.69
N GLN A 387 -19.77 -1.42 18.87
CA GLN A 387 -20.96 -2.20 19.26
C GLN A 387 -22.18 -2.05 18.32
N THR A 388 -22.25 -0.98 17.54
CA THR A 388 -23.30 -0.76 16.53
C THR A 388 -22.98 -1.36 15.16
N LEU A 389 -21.78 -1.88 14.98
CA LEU A 389 -21.32 -2.50 13.75
C LEU A 389 -21.43 -4.02 13.84
N ALA A 390 -21.95 -4.64 12.78
CA ALA A 390 -21.88 -6.09 12.64
C ALA A 390 -20.54 -6.46 11.99
N PRO A 391 -19.63 -7.21 12.66
CA PRO A 391 -18.39 -7.62 12.05
C PRO A 391 -18.62 -8.70 10.99
N PHE A 392 -17.89 -8.61 9.88
CA PHE A 392 -17.71 -9.75 8.99
C PHE A 392 -16.60 -10.64 9.56
N VAL A 393 -16.97 -11.84 10.02
CA VAL A 393 -16.04 -12.73 10.74
C VAL A 393 -15.39 -13.72 9.78
N LEU A 394 -14.05 -13.69 9.69
CA LEU A 394 -13.25 -14.71 9.00
C LEU A 394 -13.29 -16.02 9.80
N ASN A 395 -14.23 -16.87 9.46
CA ASN A 395 -14.37 -18.18 10.08
C ASN A 395 -13.50 -19.22 9.35
N THR A 396 -12.51 -19.78 10.06
CA THR A 396 -11.58 -20.78 9.51
C THR A 396 -12.23 -22.14 9.24
N ALA A 397 -13.38 -22.42 9.83
CA ALA A 397 -14.09 -23.71 9.68
C ALA A 397 -15.01 -23.76 8.43
N THR A 398 -15.02 -22.73 7.60
CA THR A 398 -15.88 -22.68 6.41
C THR A 398 -15.29 -23.52 5.25
N ALA A 399 -16.17 -24.10 4.45
CA ALA A 399 -15.78 -24.81 3.23
C ALA A 399 -15.05 -23.89 2.22
N ALA A 400 -15.34 -22.59 2.22
CA ALA A 400 -14.64 -21.61 1.38
C ALA A 400 -13.18 -21.48 1.82
N ASN A 401 -12.92 -21.33 3.13
CA ASN A 401 -11.56 -21.27 3.66
C ASN A 401 -10.77 -22.56 3.40
N SER A 402 -11.42 -23.72 3.52
CA SER A 402 -10.79 -25.01 3.22
C SER A 402 -10.36 -25.11 1.76
N ARG A 403 -11.23 -24.70 0.83
CA ARG A 403 -10.91 -24.66 -0.62
C ARG A 403 -9.75 -23.72 -0.94
N ASP A 404 -9.68 -22.56 -0.32
CA ASP A 404 -8.57 -21.62 -0.49
C ASP A 404 -7.22 -22.25 -0.06
N ILE A 405 -7.23 -23.04 1.03
CA ILE A 405 -6.05 -23.75 1.53
C ILE A 405 -5.67 -24.90 0.58
N GLU A 406 -6.64 -25.66 0.10
CA GLU A 406 -6.43 -26.73 -0.89
C GLU A 406 -5.81 -26.17 -2.17
N GLU A 407 -6.34 -25.06 -2.69
CA GLU A 407 -5.81 -24.37 -3.87
C GLU A 407 -4.37 -23.90 -3.66
N TYR A 408 -4.07 -23.31 -2.49
CA TYR A 408 -2.71 -22.90 -2.13
C TYR A 408 -1.76 -24.09 -2.11
N LEU A 409 -2.14 -25.22 -1.46
CA LEU A 409 -1.30 -26.40 -1.37
C LEU A 409 -1.05 -27.05 -2.73
N MET A 410 -2.09 -27.15 -3.58
CA MET A 410 -1.97 -27.69 -4.94
C MET A 410 -1.06 -26.82 -5.83
N GLY A 411 -1.18 -25.50 -5.72
CA GLY A 411 -0.29 -24.57 -6.42
C GLY A 411 1.16 -24.65 -5.98
N ARG A 412 1.40 -24.93 -4.69
CA ARG A 412 2.75 -25.00 -4.11
C ARG A 412 3.39 -26.38 -4.29
N PHE A 413 2.59 -27.45 -4.24
CA PHE A 413 3.00 -28.85 -4.35
C PHE A 413 2.18 -29.58 -5.40
N PRO A 414 2.56 -29.53 -6.70
CA PRO A 414 1.74 -30.07 -7.80
C PRO A 414 1.46 -31.59 -7.71
N HIS A 415 2.23 -32.33 -6.91
CA HIS A 415 2.09 -33.77 -6.73
C HIS A 415 1.44 -34.17 -5.40
N ILE A 416 0.91 -33.19 -4.63
CA ILE A 416 0.24 -33.48 -3.36
C ILE A 416 -1.03 -34.31 -3.60
N THR A 417 -1.23 -35.36 -2.80
CA THR A 417 -2.43 -36.19 -2.90
C THR A 417 -3.60 -35.59 -2.12
N ALA A 418 -4.83 -36.00 -2.45
CA ALA A 418 -6.02 -35.58 -1.72
C ALA A 418 -5.97 -35.99 -0.24
N GLU A 419 -5.36 -37.14 0.06
CA GLU A 419 -5.18 -37.64 1.44
C GLU A 419 -4.20 -36.74 2.22
N GLN A 420 -3.08 -36.38 1.62
CA GLN A 420 -2.09 -35.47 2.19
C GLN A 420 -2.68 -34.08 2.42
N THR A 421 -3.41 -33.55 1.46
CA THR A 421 -4.11 -32.28 1.57
C THR A 421 -5.11 -32.26 2.72
N ALA A 422 -5.95 -33.31 2.82
CA ALA A 422 -6.95 -33.44 3.88
C ALA A 422 -6.28 -33.54 5.27
N ALA A 423 -5.18 -34.27 5.40
CA ALA A 423 -4.44 -34.40 6.68
C ALA A 423 -3.78 -33.07 7.10
N ILE A 424 -3.22 -32.32 6.16
CA ILE A 424 -2.65 -30.99 6.42
C ILE A 424 -3.77 -30.00 6.81
N LEU A 425 -4.90 -30.04 6.10
CA LEU A 425 -6.03 -29.19 6.37
C LEU A 425 -6.59 -29.42 7.79
N ASP A 426 -6.77 -30.67 8.20
CA ASP A 426 -7.21 -31.04 9.55
C ASP A 426 -6.24 -30.50 10.62
N LYS A 427 -4.94 -30.71 10.44
CA LYS A 427 -3.92 -30.23 11.37
C LYS A 427 -3.75 -28.72 11.40
N SER A 428 -4.13 -28.03 10.34
CA SER A 428 -3.99 -26.57 10.23
C SER A 428 -5.00 -25.77 11.06
N GLU A 429 -6.08 -26.40 11.51
CA GLU A 429 -7.24 -25.70 12.11
C GLU A 429 -7.77 -24.56 11.18
N GLY A 430 -7.53 -24.67 9.87
CA GLY A 430 -7.88 -23.68 8.87
C GLY A 430 -7.03 -22.40 8.89
N LEU A 431 -5.85 -22.41 9.52
CA LEU A 431 -4.98 -21.25 9.68
C LEU A 431 -3.96 -21.14 8.55
N PHE A 432 -4.01 -20.08 7.75
CA PHE A 432 -3.04 -19.84 6.68
C PHE A 432 -1.60 -19.65 7.17
N LEU A 433 -1.42 -19.08 8.36
CA LEU A 433 -0.08 -18.95 8.94
C LEU A 433 0.57 -20.31 9.18
N TYR A 434 -0.23 -21.30 9.64
CA TYR A 434 0.22 -22.68 9.79
C TYR A 434 0.62 -23.26 8.42
N ILE A 435 -0.26 -23.15 7.43
CA ILE A 435 -0.04 -23.67 6.07
C ILE A 435 1.26 -23.13 5.48
N ARG A 436 1.48 -21.83 5.64
CA ARG A 436 2.68 -21.17 5.16
C ARG A 436 3.95 -21.70 5.84
N TYR A 437 3.90 -21.83 7.17
CA TYR A 437 5.02 -22.41 7.93
C TYR A 437 5.32 -23.84 7.48
N ILE A 438 4.31 -24.72 7.39
CA ILE A 438 4.48 -26.11 6.93
C ILE A 438 5.04 -26.17 5.52
N SER A 439 4.57 -25.30 4.62
CA SER A 439 5.07 -25.23 3.24
C SER A 439 6.57 -24.89 3.20
N ASP A 440 7.02 -23.96 4.03
CA ASP A 440 8.44 -23.59 4.15
C ASP A 440 9.28 -24.72 4.77
N GLU A 441 8.75 -25.47 5.75
CA GLU A 441 9.43 -26.64 6.35
C GLU A 441 9.56 -27.80 5.34
N ILE A 442 8.54 -28.03 4.51
CA ILE A 442 8.59 -29.05 3.44
C ILE A 442 9.62 -28.65 2.38
N GLN A 443 9.64 -27.40 1.94
CA GLN A 443 10.60 -26.92 0.93
C GLN A 443 12.06 -26.95 1.44
N ALA A 444 12.24 -26.84 2.74
CA ALA A 444 13.55 -26.94 3.38
C ALA A 444 13.94 -28.37 3.77
N ASP A 445 13.21 -29.39 3.26
CA ASP A 445 13.41 -30.83 3.54
C ASP A 445 13.42 -31.18 5.05
N ARG A 446 12.74 -30.35 5.88
CA ARG A 446 12.59 -30.63 7.33
C ARG A 446 11.32 -31.38 7.69
N LEU A 447 10.31 -31.34 6.80
CA LEU A 447 9.11 -32.17 6.85
C LEU A 447 8.93 -32.87 5.51
N SER A 448 8.44 -34.11 5.53
CA SER A 448 8.14 -34.88 4.31
C SER A 448 6.64 -35.14 4.20
N LEU A 449 6.08 -34.94 3.02
CA LEU A 449 4.69 -35.29 2.72
C LEU A 449 4.41 -36.81 2.87
N ASP A 450 5.45 -37.64 2.86
CA ASP A 450 5.32 -39.09 3.07
C ASP A 450 5.17 -39.47 4.56
N ASN A 451 5.43 -38.53 5.48
CA ASN A 451 5.33 -38.74 6.93
C ASN A 451 4.47 -37.69 7.63
N LEU A 452 3.17 -37.75 7.38
CA LEU A 452 2.20 -36.78 7.91
C LEU A 452 2.04 -36.81 9.44
N GLU A 453 2.49 -37.89 10.10
CA GLU A 453 2.41 -38.00 11.57
C GLU A 453 3.36 -37.00 12.24
N GLU A 454 4.46 -36.65 11.62
CA GLU A 454 5.42 -35.66 12.13
C GLU A 454 4.92 -34.22 12.07
N PHE A 455 3.87 -33.96 11.29
CA PHE A 455 3.33 -32.61 11.17
C PHE A 455 2.72 -32.14 12.51
N PRO A 456 3.01 -30.90 12.94
CA PRO A 456 2.43 -30.34 14.15
C PRO A 456 0.91 -30.16 14.02
N CYS A 457 0.20 -30.11 15.15
CA CYS A 457 -1.23 -29.82 15.18
C CYS A 457 -1.47 -28.38 15.64
N GLY A 458 -1.84 -27.49 14.72
CA GLY A 458 -2.04 -26.06 14.99
C GLY A 458 -0.74 -25.29 15.26
N LEU A 459 -0.85 -23.96 15.36
CA LEU A 459 0.30 -23.07 15.57
C LEU A 459 1.01 -23.29 16.91
N GLY A 460 0.26 -23.63 17.96
CA GLY A 460 0.87 -23.88 19.26
C GLY A 460 1.84 -25.06 19.25
N ASP A 461 1.50 -26.14 18.53
CA ASP A 461 2.39 -27.30 18.40
C ASP A 461 3.57 -26.99 17.47
N VAL A 462 3.38 -26.15 16.45
CA VAL A 462 4.49 -25.61 15.64
C VAL A 462 5.54 -24.96 16.53
N TYR A 463 5.14 -24.06 17.41
CA TYR A 463 6.06 -23.36 18.31
C TYR A 463 6.66 -24.32 19.34
N THR A 464 5.86 -25.23 19.90
CA THR A 464 6.35 -26.25 20.83
C THR A 464 7.44 -27.11 20.18
N LYS A 465 7.17 -27.66 18.99
CA LYS A 465 8.14 -28.52 18.29
C LYS A 465 9.41 -27.75 17.93
N PHE A 466 9.29 -26.48 17.53
CA PHE A 466 10.44 -25.64 17.28
C PHE A 466 11.31 -25.48 18.53
N PHE A 467 10.73 -25.07 19.67
CA PHE A 467 11.45 -24.85 20.91
C PHE A 467 12.04 -26.15 21.48
N MET A 468 11.31 -27.26 21.39
CA MET A 468 11.80 -28.55 21.81
C MET A 468 12.95 -29.03 20.96
N ARG A 469 12.93 -28.83 19.64
CA ARG A 469 14.04 -29.18 18.74
C ARG A 469 15.30 -28.38 19.06
N GLN A 470 15.15 -27.08 19.34
CA GLN A 470 16.27 -26.17 19.60
C GLN A 470 16.86 -26.33 21.02
N PHE A 471 16.00 -26.50 22.01
CA PHE A 471 16.40 -26.37 23.43
C PHE A 471 16.10 -27.61 24.27
N GLY A 472 15.38 -28.62 23.76
CA GLY A 472 14.95 -29.78 24.53
C GLY A 472 16.11 -30.60 25.12
N ASN A 473 17.26 -30.65 24.42
CA ASN A 473 18.47 -31.37 24.87
C ASN A 473 19.35 -30.51 25.81
N ASN A 474 19.08 -29.20 25.95
CA ASN A 474 19.87 -28.29 26.79
C ASN A 474 18.98 -27.27 27.50
N LEU A 475 18.12 -27.75 28.36
CA LEU A 475 17.18 -26.89 29.12
C LEU A 475 17.88 -25.92 30.07
N GLN A 476 19.06 -26.29 30.60
CA GLN A 476 19.82 -25.40 31.46
C GLN A 476 20.39 -24.24 30.65
N GLY A 477 20.97 -24.50 29.48
CA GLY A 477 21.44 -23.46 28.58
C GLY A 477 20.31 -22.50 28.09
N TYR A 478 19.11 -23.05 27.88
CA TYR A 478 17.93 -22.23 27.61
C TYR A 478 17.59 -21.28 28.78
N LYS A 479 17.53 -21.80 30.01
CA LYS A 479 17.22 -21.01 31.22
C LYS A 479 18.25 -19.90 31.47
N ASP A 480 19.52 -20.21 31.30
CA ASP A 480 20.62 -19.33 31.65
C ASP A 480 20.89 -18.25 30.58
N HIS A 481 20.64 -18.54 29.30
CA HIS A 481 21.09 -17.68 28.21
C HIS A 481 19.96 -17.19 27.29
N ILE A 482 18.98 -18.03 26.99
CA ILE A 482 17.95 -17.70 26.00
C ILE A 482 16.72 -17.09 26.65
N ARG A 483 16.26 -17.64 27.77
CA ARG A 483 15.10 -17.12 28.49
C ARG A 483 15.26 -15.65 28.95
N PRO A 484 16.40 -15.21 29.51
CA PRO A 484 16.59 -13.80 29.85
C PRO A 484 16.53 -12.88 28.63
N LEU A 485 17.12 -13.31 27.50
CA LEU A 485 17.07 -12.58 26.23
C LEU A 485 15.62 -12.46 25.70
N LEU A 486 14.90 -13.58 25.66
CA LEU A 486 13.47 -13.59 25.26
C LEU A 486 12.61 -12.73 26.16
N SER A 487 12.84 -12.76 27.50
CA SER A 487 12.08 -11.96 28.45
C SER A 487 12.24 -10.48 28.19
N LEU A 488 13.42 -10.01 27.80
CA LEU A 488 13.65 -8.61 27.41
C LEU A 488 12.94 -8.28 26.10
N ILE A 489 13.08 -9.12 25.08
CA ILE A 489 12.46 -8.90 23.77
C ILE A 489 10.93 -8.83 23.89
N LEU A 490 10.34 -9.73 24.70
CA LEU A 490 8.87 -9.82 24.86
C LEU A 490 8.29 -8.74 25.78
N ALA A 491 9.08 -8.25 26.76
CA ALA A 491 8.65 -7.16 27.65
C ALA A 491 8.80 -5.78 27.02
N ALA A 492 9.53 -5.66 25.92
CA ALA A 492 9.77 -4.38 25.27
C ALA A 492 8.53 -3.87 24.52
N HIS A 493 8.22 -2.58 24.70
CA HIS A 493 7.14 -1.91 23.96
C HIS A 493 7.54 -1.48 22.54
N ARG A 494 8.80 -1.71 22.17
CA ARG A 494 9.37 -1.42 20.84
C ARG A 494 10.48 -2.44 20.54
N PRO A 495 10.82 -2.63 19.25
CA PRO A 495 11.97 -3.43 18.87
C PRO A 495 13.24 -2.98 19.63
N LEU A 496 13.98 -3.94 20.17
CA LEU A 496 15.22 -3.65 20.87
C LEU A 496 16.39 -3.73 19.89
N GLU A 497 17.26 -2.72 19.96
CA GLU A 497 18.51 -2.69 19.21
C GLU A 497 19.46 -3.80 19.68
N LEU A 498 20.17 -4.41 18.74
CA LEU A 498 21.13 -5.49 19.05
C LEU A 498 22.25 -5.01 19.98
N GLY A 499 22.72 -3.76 19.80
CA GLY A 499 23.70 -3.16 20.69
C GLY A 499 23.19 -3.04 22.13
N PHE A 500 21.94 -2.58 22.32
CA PHE A 500 21.32 -2.52 23.63
C PHE A 500 21.19 -3.91 24.28
N LEU A 501 20.74 -4.91 23.53
CA LEU A 501 20.62 -6.29 24.03
C LEU A 501 21.96 -6.88 24.45
N ARG A 502 23.02 -6.64 23.66
CA ARG A 502 24.39 -7.05 24.00
C ARG A 502 24.82 -6.45 25.35
N ASP A 503 24.63 -5.15 25.51
CA ASP A 503 25.13 -4.42 26.67
C ASP A 503 24.35 -4.79 27.94
N VAL A 504 23.02 -4.88 27.88
CA VAL A 504 22.16 -5.24 29.02
C VAL A 504 22.38 -6.70 29.46
N GLN A 505 22.58 -7.62 28.49
CA GLN A 505 22.85 -9.04 28.81
C GLN A 505 24.32 -9.29 29.18
N GLY A 506 25.20 -8.30 29.06
CA GLY A 506 26.62 -8.39 29.40
C GLY A 506 27.44 -9.26 28.45
N TYR A 507 27.01 -9.40 27.19
CA TYR A 507 27.78 -10.15 26.19
C TYR A 507 29.05 -9.39 25.81
N LYS A 508 30.17 -10.12 25.72
CA LYS A 508 31.51 -9.54 25.48
C LYS A 508 31.64 -8.89 24.11
N ASN A 509 30.94 -9.43 23.13
CA ASN A 509 30.98 -8.96 21.74
C ASN A 509 29.68 -9.32 21.01
N ARG A 510 29.55 -8.82 19.78
CA ARG A 510 28.38 -9.07 18.93
C ARG A 510 28.20 -10.54 18.54
N MET A 511 29.30 -11.27 18.34
CA MET A 511 29.23 -12.69 17.95
C MET A 511 28.57 -13.52 19.06
N GLU A 512 28.89 -13.25 20.32
CA GLU A 512 28.27 -13.94 21.45
C GLU A 512 26.75 -13.74 21.51
N LEU A 513 26.29 -12.50 21.22
CA LEU A 513 24.86 -12.23 21.07
C LEU A 513 24.26 -13.00 19.88
N PHE A 514 24.92 -12.98 18.72
CA PHE A 514 24.43 -13.64 17.51
C PHE A 514 24.32 -15.14 17.68
N ASP A 515 25.31 -15.79 18.32
CA ASP A 515 25.24 -17.21 18.63
C ASP A 515 23.99 -17.60 19.42
N ARG A 516 23.48 -16.66 20.27
CA ARG A 516 22.22 -16.86 21.01
C ARG A 516 20.99 -16.57 20.17
N ILE A 517 20.98 -15.46 19.44
CA ILE A 517 19.85 -15.07 18.58
C ILE A 517 19.65 -16.10 17.47
N ASP A 518 20.69 -16.60 16.86
CA ASP A 518 20.61 -17.56 15.76
C ASP A 518 19.95 -18.89 16.18
N THR A 519 20.02 -19.24 17.46
CA THR A 519 19.25 -20.38 18.00
C THR A 519 17.73 -20.13 17.99
N LEU A 520 17.28 -18.88 17.96
CA LEU A 520 15.87 -18.51 17.85
C LEU A 520 15.36 -18.59 16.39
N GLY A 521 16.25 -18.66 15.43
CA GLY A 521 15.98 -18.91 14.01
C GLY A 521 14.97 -17.95 13.39
N SER A 522 14.14 -18.46 12.48
CA SER A 522 13.13 -17.68 11.76
C SER A 522 12.00 -17.14 12.63
N LEU A 523 11.87 -17.60 13.88
CA LEU A 523 10.83 -17.09 14.80
C LEU A 523 11.16 -15.69 15.35
N PHE A 524 12.45 -15.30 15.32
CA PHE A 524 12.91 -13.99 15.78
C PHE A 524 13.88 -13.37 14.76
N PRO A 525 13.35 -12.90 13.61
CA PRO A 525 14.18 -12.31 12.57
C PRO A 525 14.85 -11.00 13.06
N ARG A 526 16.07 -10.78 12.59
CA ARG A 526 16.81 -9.53 12.75
C ARG A 526 16.58 -8.64 11.53
N SER A 527 16.57 -7.31 11.72
CA SER A 527 16.50 -6.34 10.60
C SER A 527 17.82 -6.22 9.83
N GLY A 528 18.94 -6.60 10.47
CA GLY A 528 20.30 -6.61 9.94
C GLY A 528 21.31 -7.04 11.00
N ASP A 529 22.59 -6.73 10.79
CA ASP A 529 23.71 -7.20 11.63
C ASP A 529 24.48 -6.08 12.35
N SER A 530 24.00 -4.83 12.30
CA SER A 530 24.59 -3.70 13.02
C SER A 530 24.05 -3.57 14.44
N ASP A 531 24.73 -2.79 15.29
CA ASP A 531 24.27 -2.53 16.66
C ASP A 531 22.95 -1.74 16.70
N ALA A 532 22.62 -0.98 15.65
CA ALA A 532 21.38 -0.24 15.49
C ALA A 532 20.24 -1.11 14.92
N ASP A 533 20.54 -2.30 14.40
CA ASP A 533 19.51 -3.22 13.95
C ASP A 533 18.75 -3.85 15.10
N THR A 534 17.52 -4.33 14.80
CA THR A 534 16.57 -4.77 15.81
C THR A 534 16.18 -6.23 15.64
N ILE A 535 15.62 -6.81 16.71
CA ILE A 535 15.04 -8.15 16.74
C ILE A 535 13.61 -8.10 17.26
N VAL A 536 12.72 -8.85 16.61
CA VAL A 536 11.30 -8.93 16.98
C VAL A 536 10.76 -10.35 16.76
N PRO A 537 9.69 -10.77 17.45
CA PRO A 537 8.94 -11.97 17.06
C PRO A 537 8.38 -11.82 15.64
N PHE A 538 8.46 -12.87 14.83
CA PHE A 538 8.01 -12.83 13.43
C PHE A 538 6.50 -12.57 13.27
N HIS A 539 5.71 -12.84 14.32
CA HIS A 539 4.26 -12.64 14.34
C HIS A 539 3.76 -12.51 15.79
N LYS A 540 2.72 -11.69 16.02
CA LYS A 540 2.13 -11.45 17.33
C LYS A 540 1.62 -12.74 18.01
N SER A 541 1.17 -13.75 17.25
CA SER A 541 0.73 -15.03 17.83
C SER A 541 1.85 -15.79 18.56
N LEU A 542 3.10 -15.60 18.17
CA LEU A 542 4.24 -16.17 18.90
C LEU A 542 4.43 -15.45 20.25
N ASN A 543 4.30 -14.12 20.27
CA ASN A 543 4.33 -13.35 21.50
C ASN A 543 3.20 -13.80 22.47
N ASP A 544 1.95 -13.88 21.96
CA ASP A 544 0.79 -14.34 22.73
C ASP A 544 1.03 -15.75 23.32
N TRP A 545 1.59 -16.65 22.52
CA TRP A 545 1.88 -18.01 22.96
C TRP A 545 2.99 -18.06 24.01
N LEU A 546 4.08 -17.30 23.89
CA LEU A 546 5.18 -17.22 24.84
C LEU A 546 4.80 -16.56 26.15
N THR A 547 3.91 -15.55 26.12
CA THR A 547 3.47 -14.81 27.30
C THR A 547 2.23 -15.40 27.97
N GLY A 548 1.58 -16.40 27.35
CA GLY A 548 0.32 -16.97 27.84
C GLY A 548 -0.88 -16.05 27.63
N GLY A 549 -0.75 -14.98 26.86
CA GLY A 549 -1.81 -14.07 26.43
C GLY A 549 -2.49 -14.63 25.20
N GLY A 550 -3.68 -15.17 25.32
CA GLY A 550 -4.50 -15.66 24.21
C GLY A 550 -5.49 -16.71 24.70
N ASN A 551 -6.67 -16.72 24.10
CA ASN A 551 -7.78 -17.61 24.44
C ASN A 551 -7.51 -19.08 24.02
N THR A 552 -6.29 -19.59 24.25
CA THR A 552 -5.93 -20.98 23.96
C THR A 552 -6.35 -21.84 25.15
N LYS A 553 -7.40 -22.64 24.97
CA LYS A 553 -7.90 -23.64 25.94
C LYS A 553 -6.87 -24.72 26.35
N LYS A 554 -5.65 -24.67 25.85
CA LYS A 554 -4.52 -25.52 26.22
C LYS A 554 -3.42 -24.64 26.78
N ARG A 555 -3.29 -24.62 28.12
CA ARG A 555 -2.07 -24.12 28.80
C ARG A 555 -0.90 -25.01 28.35
N TRP A 556 -0.02 -24.42 27.58
CA TRP A 556 1.13 -25.14 27.03
C TRP A 556 2.29 -25.26 28.03
N PRO A 557 3.12 -26.31 27.93
CA PRO A 557 4.21 -26.57 28.87
C PRO A 557 5.26 -25.47 29.01
N ILE A 558 5.27 -24.46 28.12
CA ILE A 558 6.26 -23.38 28.18
C ILE A 558 5.97 -22.36 29.27
N VAL A 559 4.73 -22.21 29.74
CA VAL A 559 4.50 -21.53 31.04
C VAL A 559 5.24 -22.29 32.15
N ASN A 560 5.30 -23.62 32.06
CA ASN A 560 6.20 -24.44 32.90
C ASN A 560 7.69 -24.30 32.47
N PHE A 561 8.02 -24.08 31.20
CA PHE A 561 9.37 -23.75 30.75
C PHE A 561 9.82 -22.35 31.21
N MET A 562 8.90 -21.39 31.32
CA MET A 562 9.18 -20.06 31.91
C MET A 562 9.15 -20.07 33.44
N ASN A 563 8.43 -21.03 34.07
CA ASN A 563 8.33 -21.15 35.52
C ASN A 563 9.22 -22.26 36.14
N LEU A 564 9.86 -23.09 35.31
CA LEU A 564 10.92 -24.01 35.73
C LEU A 564 12.27 -23.37 35.53
#